data_ca35167f36789dd636ff67a96656498f
#
_entry.id   ca35167f36789dd636ff67a96656498f
#
_cell.length_a   1.000
_cell.length_b   1.000
_cell.length_c   1.000
_cell.angle_alpha   90.00
_cell.angle_beta   90.00
_cell.angle_gamma   90.00
#
_symmetry.space_group_name_H-M   'P 1'
#
loop_
_entity.id
_entity.type
_entity.pdbx_description
1 polymer ?
#
loop_
_entity_poly.entity_id
_entity_poly.type
_entity_poly.pdbx_seq_one_letter_code
_entity_poly.pdbx_strand_id
1 'polypeptide(L)'
;WLARTGCDFEMAYSGMPLCSPFRGSMLTSRYPHHCVPGHEYPLDPKLPTVASVFREHGYETLYLGKWHLDGFHESEGRAAFHLIPKERRGGFEKWLGYENNNSPWDSYVHGDMGEGEVMKKLEGYETDALTALLLQYLDEDRERPFFAVISVQPPHDPFIAPPEFMGGRSRGSVEFRQNVPSLQKVRDRAA
;
A
#
# COMPACT_ATOMS: atom_id res chain seq x y z
N TRP A 1 -13.06 -6.84 -16.09
CA TRP A 1 -12.42 -8.10 -16.49
C TRP A 1 -12.21 -9.01 -15.27
N LEU A 2 -11.51 -8.60 -14.23
CA LEU A 2 -11.20 -9.41 -13.02
C LEU A 2 -12.45 -10.03 -12.39
N ALA A 3 -13.51 -9.28 -12.17
CA ALA A 3 -14.75 -9.79 -11.57
C ALA A 3 -15.45 -10.87 -12.43
N ARG A 4 -15.23 -10.87 -13.76
CA ARG A 4 -15.84 -11.86 -14.68
C ARG A 4 -14.99 -13.10 -14.89
N THR A 5 -13.69 -13.04 -14.62
CA THR A 5 -12.75 -14.15 -14.88
C THR A 5 -12.12 -14.74 -13.62
N GLY A 6 -12.31 -14.09 -12.49
CA GLY A 6 -11.82 -14.50 -11.17
C GLY A 6 -12.95 -14.68 -10.15
N CYS A 7 -12.62 -14.49 -8.88
CA CYS A 7 -13.59 -14.47 -7.78
C CYS A 7 -13.82 -13.04 -7.31
N ASP A 8 -15.09 -12.67 -7.20
CA ASP A 8 -15.52 -11.39 -6.61
C ASP A 8 -16.15 -11.66 -5.23
N PHE A 9 -15.50 -11.18 -4.17
CA PHE A 9 -15.96 -11.37 -2.79
C PHE A 9 -16.83 -10.17 -2.38
N GLU A 10 -18.13 -10.25 -2.61
CA GLU A 10 -19.07 -9.16 -2.29
C GLU A 10 -19.11 -8.80 -0.80
N MET A 11 -18.74 -9.73 0.08
CA MET A 11 -18.81 -9.62 1.54
C MET A 11 -17.43 -9.74 2.18
N ALA A 12 -16.40 -9.11 1.60
CA ALA A 12 -15.07 -9.08 2.18
C ALA A 12 -14.96 -8.00 3.28
N TYR A 13 -14.42 -8.37 4.43
CA TYR A 13 -14.26 -7.49 5.59
C TYR A 13 -12.82 -7.51 6.10
N SER A 14 -12.32 -6.33 6.50
CA SER A 14 -11.10 -6.24 7.29
C SER A 14 -11.42 -6.46 8.77
N GLY A 15 -10.61 -7.29 9.45
CA GLY A 15 -10.75 -7.51 10.90
C GLY A 15 -10.50 -6.24 11.73
N MET A 16 -9.70 -5.30 11.19
CA MET A 16 -9.50 -3.96 11.72
C MET A 16 -9.23 -3.01 10.55
N PRO A 17 -10.21 -2.18 10.14
CA PRO A 17 -10.12 -1.36 8.91
C PRO A 17 -9.31 -0.08 9.14
N LEU A 18 -8.07 -0.23 9.60
CA LEU A 18 -7.04 0.80 9.74
C LEU A 18 -5.80 0.37 8.95
N CYS A 19 -5.01 1.33 8.47
CA CYS A 19 -3.88 1.10 7.58
C CYS A 19 -2.91 0.03 8.12
N SER A 20 -2.23 0.28 9.24
CA SER A 20 -1.19 -0.60 9.77
C SER A 20 -1.73 -1.98 10.20
N PRO A 21 -2.86 -2.09 10.94
CA PRO A 21 -3.43 -3.39 11.30
C PRO A 21 -3.85 -4.25 10.10
N PHE A 22 -4.50 -3.64 9.11
CA PHE A 22 -4.87 -4.35 7.87
C PHE A 22 -3.64 -4.85 7.11
N ARG A 23 -2.60 -4.00 6.98
CA ARG A 23 -1.37 -4.35 6.28
C ARG A 23 -0.61 -5.47 6.98
N GLY A 24 -0.53 -5.42 8.30
CA GLY A 24 0.05 -6.49 9.10
C GLY A 24 -0.68 -7.82 8.90
N SER A 25 -2.02 -7.80 8.95
CA SER A 25 -2.85 -9.00 8.69
C SER A 25 -2.66 -9.54 7.27
N MET A 26 -2.66 -8.66 6.27
CA MET A 26 -2.48 -9.04 4.87
C MET A 26 -1.13 -9.72 4.62
N LEU A 27 -0.05 -9.19 5.20
CA LEU A 27 1.29 -9.73 4.99
C LEU A 27 1.57 -11.00 5.80
N THR A 28 0.95 -11.17 6.98
CA THR A 28 1.28 -12.27 7.90
C THR A 28 0.20 -13.35 8.00
N SER A 29 -0.98 -13.13 7.40
CA SER A 29 -2.18 -13.98 7.58
C SER A 29 -2.61 -14.13 9.05
N ARG A 30 -2.30 -13.15 9.92
CA ARG A 30 -2.65 -13.15 11.33
C ARG A 30 -3.74 -12.11 11.61
N TYR A 31 -4.51 -12.34 12.65
CA TYR A 31 -5.41 -11.30 13.16
C TYR A 31 -4.60 -10.09 13.65
N PRO A 32 -5.14 -8.86 13.56
CA PRO A 32 -4.42 -7.63 13.92
C PRO A 32 -3.77 -7.67 15.31
N HIS A 33 -4.48 -8.16 16.32
CA HIS A 33 -3.96 -8.26 17.69
C HIS A 33 -2.79 -9.25 17.86
N HIS A 34 -2.49 -10.06 16.85
CA HIS A 34 -1.35 -10.98 16.82
C HIS A 34 -0.19 -10.51 15.91
N CYS A 35 -0.34 -9.38 15.22
CA CYS A 35 0.71 -8.84 14.35
C CYS A 35 0.89 -7.33 14.50
N VAL A 36 -0.14 -6.53 14.27
CA VAL A 36 -0.12 -5.06 14.39
C VAL A 36 -1.41 -4.63 15.09
N PRO A 37 -1.39 -4.46 16.41
CA PRO A 37 -2.61 -4.32 17.22
C PRO A 37 -3.28 -2.94 17.14
N GLY A 38 -2.63 -1.96 16.50
CA GLY A 38 -3.14 -0.60 16.39
C GLY A 38 -2.53 0.19 15.25
N HIS A 39 -3.03 1.42 15.09
CA HIS A 39 -2.49 2.35 14.10
C HIS A 39 -1.06 2.78 14.50
N GLU A 40 -0.16 2.91 13.53
CA GLU A 40 1.24 3.29 13.73
C GLU A 40 2.02 2.36 14.71
N TYR A 41 1.55 1.11 14.89
CA TYR A 41 2.36 0.08 15.56
C TYR A 41 3.25 -0.63 14.52
N PRO A 42 4.51 -0.91 14.89
CA PRO A 42 5.41 -1.62 13.98
C PRO A 42 5.04 -3.09 13.84
N LEU A 43 5.29 -3.64 12.65
CA LEU A 43 5.31 -5.08 12.44
C LEU A 43 6.60 -5.67 13.06
N ASP A 44 6.48 -6.73 13.85
CA ASP A 44 7.64 -7.48 14.34
C ASP A 44 8.37 -8.11 13.14
N PRO A 45 9.64 -7.74 12.88
CA PRO A 45 10.41 -8.25 11.74
C PRO A 45 10.69 -9.76 11.80
N LYS A 46 10.46 -10.40 12.94
CA LYS A 46 10.61 -11.86 13.14
C LYS A 46 9.40 -12.65 12.65
N LEU A 47 8.26 -11.99 12.42
CA LEU A 47 7.09 -12.67 11.92
C LEU A 47 7.28 -13.06 10.45
N PRO A 48 6.97 -14.32 10.08
CA PRO A 48 6.95 -14.71 8.69
C PRO A 48 5.88 -13.92 7.93
N THR A 49 6.23 -13.50 6.74
CA THR A 49 5.33 -12.78 5.83
C THR A 49 5.10 -13.59 4.56
N VAL A 50 4.10 -13.20 3.79
CA VAL A 50 3.87 -13.78 2.46
C VAL A 50 5.11 -13.67 1.58
N ALA A 51 5.88 -12.57 1.66
CA ALA A 51 7.11 -12.40 0.90
C ALA A 51 8.21 -13.38 1.35
N SER A 52 8.39 -13.59 2.66
CA SER A 52 9.39 -14.56 3.14
C SER A 52 9.05 -15.99 2.66
N VAL A 53 7.76 -16.35 2.66
CA VAL A 53 7.32 -17.66 2.16
C VAL A 53 7.56 -17.81 0.66
N PHE A 54 7.21 -16.82 -0.15
CA PHE A 54 7.49 -16.87 -1.60
C PHE A 54 8.99 -16.96 -1.89
N ARG A 55 9.81 -16.19 -1.15
CA ARG A 55 11.27 -16.23 -1.29
C ARG A 55 11.86 -17.61 -0.96
N GLU A 56 11.39 -18.24 0.12
CA GLU A 56 11.80 -19.61 0.49
C GLU A 56 11.46 -20.65 -0.58
N HIS A 57 10.45 -20.37 -1.42
CA HIS A 57 10.05 -21.20 -2.55
C HIS A 57 10.65 -20.75 -3.90
N GLY A 58 11.71 -19.93 -3.87
CA GLY A 58 12.47 -19.57 -5.06
C GLY A 58 11.90 -18.41 -5.88
N TYR A 59 10.90 -17.69 -5.37
CA TYR A 59 10.37 -16.50 -6.04
C TYR A 59 11.24 -15.28 -5.75
N GLU A 60 11.41 -14.41 -6.74
CA GLU A 60 11.85 -13.04 -6.53
C GLU A 60 10.68 -12.24 -5.93
N THR A 61 10.93 -11.42 -4.92
CA THR A 61 9.86 -10.68 -4.24
C THR A 61 10.07 -9.18 -4.36
N LEU A 62 9.02 -8.46 -4.79
CA LEU A 62 9.01 -7.01 -5.00
C LEU A 62 7.91 -6.35 -4.18
N TYR A 63 8.25 -5.22 -3.54
CA TYR A 63 7.27 -4.32 -2.95
C TYR A 63 7.45 -2.89 -3.47
N LEU A 64 6.35 -2.25 -3.88
CA LEU A 64 6.33 -0.86 -4.32
C LEU A 64 5.25 -0.06 -3.58
N GLY A 65 5.61 1.09 -3.02
CA GLY A 65 4.69 2.07 -2.45
C GLY A 65 4.54 2.05 -0.94
N LYS A 66 3.33 2.34 -0.45
CA LYS A 66 3.05 2.55 0.98
C LYS A 66 3.31 1.30 1.81
N TRP A 67 4.17 1.43 2.83
CA TRP A 67 4.49 0.38 3.79
C TRP A 67 3.63 0.49 5.06
N HIS A 68 3.79 1.55 5.81
CA HIS A 68 3.06 1.89 7.05
C HIS A 68 3.09 0.79 8.13
N LEU A 69 4.23 0.13 8.26
CA LEU A 69 4.47 -0.97 9.21
C LEU A 69 5.80 -0.83 9.98
N ASP A 70 6.45 0.34 9.90
CA ASP A 70 7.66 0.60 10.68
C ASP A 70 7.38 1.30 12.03
N GLY A 71 6.13 1.75 12.23
CA GLY A 71 5.68 2.34 13.48
C GLY A 71 6.10 3.80 13.68
N PHE A 72 6.40 4.51 12.59
CA PHE A 72 6.70 5.93 12.65
C PHE A 72 5.41 6.75 12.85
N HIS A 73 5.43 7.62 13.86
CA HIS A 73 4.30 8.52 14.15
C HIS A 73 4.39 9.81 13.35
N GLU A 74 3.30 10.22 12.71
CA GLU A 74 3.24 11.47 11.95
C GLU A 74 3.54 12.73 12.79
N SER A 75 3.38 12.65 14.12
CA SER A 75 3.81 13.71 15.05
C SER A 75 5.33 13.92 15.09
N GLU A 76 6.12 12.96 14.64
CA GLU A 76 7.59 13.02 14.62
C GLU A 76 8.14 13.69 13.36
N GLY A 77 7.30 13.91 12.35
CA GLY A 77 7.67 14.55 11.09
C GLY A 77 6.91 14.00 9.90
N ARG A 78 7.39 14.30 8.68
CA ARG A 78 6.80 13.79 7.47
C ARG A 78 7.21 12.33 7.24
N ALA A 79 6.27 11.41 7.40
CA ALA A 79 6.51 9.97 7.31
C ALA A 79 7.02 9.50 5.94
N ALA A 80 6.83 10.29 4.87
CA ALA A 80 7.41 10.01 3.55
C ALA A 80 8.95 10.05 3.53
N PHE A 81 9.58 10.71 4.52
CA PHE A 81 11.03 10.80 4.64
C PHE A 81 11.61 9.84 5.69
N HIS A 82 10.76 9.12 6.40
CA HIS A 82 11.22 8.09 7.31
C HIS A 82 11.82 6.92 6.52
N LEU A 83 13.10 6.61 6.77
CA LEU A 83 13.81 5.52 6.10
C LEU A 83 13.59 4.21 6.84
N ILE A 84 12.87 3.29 6.20
CA ILE A 84 12.58 1.98 6.75
C ILE A 84 13.80 1.07 6.57
N PRO A 85 14.41 0.54 7.66
CA PRO A 85 15.54 -0.35 7.57
C PRO A 85 15.25 -1.62 6.78
N LYS A 86 16.24 -2.17 6.08
CA LYS A 86 16.08 -3.34 5.21
C LYS A 86 15.49 -4.55 5.93
N GLU A 87 15.91 -4.80 7.16
CA GLU A 87 15.42 -5.88 8.01
C GLU A 87 13.95 -5.74 8.43
N ARG A 88 13.37 -4.55 8.25
CA ARG A 88 11.97 -4.24 8.59
C ARG A 88 11.05 -4.14 7.38
N ARG A 89 11.53 -4.53 6.19
CA ARG A 89 10.79 -4.53 4.92
C ARG A 89 10.07 -5.86 4.65
N GLY A 90 9.71 -6.62 5.68
CA GLY A 90 8.90 -7.84 5.58
C GLY A 90 9.52 -8.97 4.74
N GLY A 91 10.83 -8.96 4.49
CA GLY A 91 11.52 -9.99 3.74
C GLY A 91 11.46 -9.86 2.22
N PHE A 92 10.93 -8.77 1.68
CA PHE A 92 11.01 -8.48 0.25
C PHE A 92 12.46 -8.25 -0.20
N GLU A 93 12.86 -8.85 -1.34
CA GLU A 93 14.22 -8.73 -1.89
C GLU A 93 14.42 -7.37 -2.57
N LYS A 94 13.49 -7.00 -3.46
CA LYS A 94 13.41 -5.69 -4.10
C LYS A 94 12.33 -4.85 -3.41
N TRP A 95 12.66 -3.62 -3.06
CA TRP A 95 11.73 -2.80 -2.30
C TRP A 95 11.95 -1.31 -2.58
N LEU A 96 10.92 -0.62 -3.03
CA LEU A 96 10.86 0.83 -3.11
C LEU A 96 9.55 1.30 -2.48
N GLY A 97 9.64 1.92 -1.31
CA GLY A 97 8.44 2.33 -0.58
C GLY A 97 8.65 3.54 0.30
N TYR A 98 7.63 3.82 1.08
CA TYR A 98 7.59 4.88 2.07
C TYR A 98 6.65 4.46 3.22
N GLU A 99 6.84 5.02 4.41
CA GLU A 99 6.01 4.66 5.56
C GLU A 99 4.58 5.15 5.37
N ASN A 100 4.37 6.45 5.19
CA ASN A 100 3.08 7.07 4.86
C ASN A 100 3.29 8.36 4.07
N ASN A 101 2.35 8.73 3.19
CA ASN A 101 2.43 9.97 2.42
C ASN A 101 1.03 10.45 2.01
N ASN A 102 0.57 11.55 2.60
CA ASN A 102 -0.74 12.15 2.31
C ASN A 102 -0.68 13.22 1.20
N SER A 103 0.30 13.13 0.29
CA SER A 103 0.53 14.07 -0.80
C SER A 103 0.79 13.35 -2.11
N PRO A 104 -0.25 12.92 -2.86
CA PRO A 104 -0.10 12.05 -4.02
C PRO A 104 0.62 12.69 -5.22
N TRP A 105 0.85 14.01 -5.20
CA TRP A 105 1.64 14.76 -6.19
C TRP A 105 3.04 15.15 -5.70
N ASP A 106 3.36 14.85 -4.45
CA ASP A 106 4.67 15.09 -3.86
C ASP A 106 5.10 13.84 -3.08
N SER A 107 5.35 12.77 -3.83
CA SER A 107 5.64 11.44 -3.32
C SER A 107 7.12 11.12 -3.44
N TYR A 108 7.62 10.36 -2.48
CA TYR A 108 8.99 9.88 -2.40
C TYR A 108 9.00 8.40 -2.12
N VAL A 109 9.99 7.70 -2.66
CA VAL A 109 10.28 6.31 -2.33
C VAL A 109 11.75 6.18 -1.97
N HIS A 110 12.05 5.24 -1.09
CA HIS A 110 13.42 4.83 -0.80
C HIS A 110 13.50 3.31 -0.84
N GLY A 111 14.70 2.78 -0.95
CA GLY A 111 14.96 1.34 -0.93
C GLY A 111 15.91 0.88 -2.02
N ASP A 112 15.88 -0.42 -2.29
CA ASP A 112 16.84 -1.10 -3.16
C ASP A 112 16.10 -2.00 -4.17
N MET A 113 16.43 -1.83 -5.45
CA MET A 113 15.94 -2.68 -6.56
C MET A 113 17.00 -3.68 -7.03
N GLY A 114 18.10 -3.84 -6.30
CA GLY A 114 19.25 -4.69 -6.65
C GLY A 114 20.48 -3.90 -7.05
N GLU A 115 20.40 -2.57 -7.11
CA GLU A 115 21.51 -1.67 -7.48
C GLU A 115 22.03 -0.83 -6.30
N GLY A 116 21.49 -1.06 -5.10
CA GLY A 116 21.81 -0.33 -3.87
C GLY A 116 20.69 0.59 -3.41
N GLU A 117 20.83 1.08 -2.17
CA GLU A 117 19.84 1.96 -1.54
C GLU A 117 19.76 3.31 -2.25
N VAL A 118 18.55 3.69 -2.59
CA VAL A 118 18.24 4.99 -3.18
C VAL A 118 17.11 5.67 -2.41
N MET A 119 17.05 7.00 -2.52
CA MET A 119 15.87 7.79 -2.19
C MET A 119 15.59 8.73 -3.36
N LYS A 120 14.38 8.68 -3.88
CA LYS A 120 14.00 9.51 -5.03
C LYS A 120 12.58 10.05 -4.90
N LYS A 121 12.39 11.23 -5.46
CA LYS A 121 11.07 11.80 -5.69
C LYS A 121 10.42 11.08 -6.88
N LEU A 122 9.14 10.77 -6.75
CA LEU A 122 8.31 10.29 -7.87
C LEU A 122 7.79 11.49 -8.67
N GLU A 123 7.85 11.38 -9.99
CA GLU A 123 7.32 12.41 -10.87
C GLU A 123 5.84 12.19 -11.18
N GLY A 124 5.05 13.24 -11.10
CA GLY A 124 3.63 13.20 -11.39
C GLY A 124 2.77 12.60 -10.26
N TYR A 125 1.66 11.99 -10.66
CA TYR A 125 0.73 11.35 -9.72
C TYR A 125 1.29 10.02 -9.22
N GLU A 126 1.26 9.80 -7.92
CA GLU A 126 1.89 8.66 -7.26
C GLU A 126 1.52 7.30 -7.87
N THR A 127 0.22 7.08 -8.13
CA THR A 127 -0.26 5.82 -8.68
C THR A 127 0.34 5.54 -10.06
N ASP A 128 0.43 6.57 -10.92
CA ASP A 128 1.01 6.43 -12.26
C ASP A 128 2.51 6.16 -12.18
N ALA A 129 3.21 6.88 -11.29
CA ALA A 129 4.65 6.70 -11.10
C ALA A 129 4.99 5.30 -10.53
N LEU A 130 4.25 4.81 -9.54
CA LEU A 130 4.42 3.45 -9.01
C LEU A 130 4.06 2.39 -10.05
N THR A 131 3.04 2.63 -10.86
CA THR A 131 2.66 1.74 -11.96
C THR A 131 3.75 1.67 -13.02
N ALA A 132 4.36 2.81 -13.38
CA ALA A 132 5.49 2.85 -14.31
C ALA A 132 6.69 2.03 -13.78
N LEU A 133 7.00 2.12 -12.48
CA LEU A 133 8.05 1.29 -11.85
C LEU A 133 7.71 -0.21 -11.91
N LEU A 134 6.44 -0.57 -11.71
CA LEU A 134 6.01 -1.97 -11.83
C LEU A 134 6.14 -2.45 -13.28
N LEU A 135 5.71 -1.66 -14.27
CA LEU A 135 5.82 -2.02 -15.67
C LEU A 135 7.29 -2.19 -16.08
N GLN A 136 8.16 -1.27 -15.65
CA GLN A 136 9.60 -1.40 -15.87
C GLN A 136 10.14 -2.71 -15.29
N TYR A 137 9.75 -3.06 -14.05
CA TYR A 137 10.13 -4.33 -13.43
C TYR A 137 9.58 -5.53 -14.23
N LEU A 138 8.36 -5.46 -14.76
CA LEU A 138 7.75 -6.57 -15.53
C LEU A 138 8.44 -6.81 -16.88
N ASP A 139 9.03 -5.77 -17.48
CA ASP A 139 9.77 -5.85 -18.73
C ASP A 139 11.18 -6.43 -18.57
N GLU A 140 11.68 -6.57 -17.33
CA GLU A 140 12.99 -7.21 -17.08
C GLU A 140 12.94 -8.71 -17.40
N ASP A 141 13.98 -9.23 -18.05
CA ASP A 141 14.18 -10.67 -18.17
C ASP A 141 14.54 -11.27 -16.80
N ARG A 142 13.90 -12.38 -16.46
CA ARG A 142 14.17 -13.08 -15.19
C ARG A 142 14.02 -14.58 -15.31
N GLU A 143 14.88 -15.30 -14.59
CA GLU A 143 14.87 -16.77 -14.56
C GLU A 143 13.90 -17.33 -13.51
N ARG A 144 13.66 -16.57 -12.43
CA ARG A 144 12.79 -16.98 -11.33
C ARG A 144 11.37 -16.44 -11.51
N PRO A 145 10.34 -17.19 -11.07
CA PRO A 145 9.01 -16.60 -10.92
C PRO A 145 9.07 -15.45 -9.89
N PHE A 146 8.11 -14.54 -9.93
CA PHE A 146 8.09 -13.40 -9.02
C PHE A 146 6.77 -13.30 -8.26
N PHE A 147 6.85 -12.67 -7.09
CA PHE A 147 5.72 -12.19 -6.31
C PHE A 147 5.88 -10.68 -6.09
N ALA A 148 4.99 -9.89 -6.66
CA ALA A 148 5.05 -8.43 -6.61
C ALA A 148 3.81 -7.84 -5.93
N VAL A 149 4.04 -6.86 -5.06
CA VAL A 149 3.00 -6.06 -4.42
C VAL A 149 3.17 -4.61 -4.83
N ILE A 150 2.13 -4.03 -5.43
CA ILE A 150 2.01 -2.58 -5.59
C ILE A 150 0.99 -2.04 -4.60
N SER A 151 1.39 -1.09 -3.79
CA SER A 151 0.63 -0.55 -2.67
C SER A 151 0.47 0.96 -2.81
N VAL A 152 -0.53 1.37 -3.57
CA VAL A 152 -0.83 2.78 -3.81
C VAL A 152 -1.51 3.42 -2.59
N GLN A 153 -1.26 4.71 -2.32
CA GLN A 153 -1.90 5.47 -1.26
C GLN A 153 -3.37 5.79 -1.59
N PRO A 154 -3.72 6.31 -2.78
CA PRO A 154 -5.11 6.55 -3.15
C PRO A 154 -5.97 5.26 -3.09
N PRO A 155 -7.24 5.35 -2.72
CA PRO A 155 -8.06 6.55 -2.51
C PRO A 155 -8.08 7.11 -1.09
N HIS A 156 -6.95 7.10 -0.36
CA HIS A 156 -6.81 7.73 0.95
C HIS A 156 -6.99 9.26 0.85
N ASP A 157 -7.41 9.90 1.93
CA ASP A 157 -7.43 11.36 1.99
C ASP A 157 -5.99 11.95 1.90
N PRO A 158 -5.84 13.17 1.31
CA PRO A 158 -6.84 13.98 0.63
C PRO A 158 -7.32 13.30 -0.66
N PHE A 159 -8.64 13.32 -0.92
CA PHE A 159 -9.28 12.67 -2.07
C PHE A 159 -8.98 13.43 -3.37
N ILE A 160 -7.72 13.44 -3.77
CA ILE A 160 -7.22 14.15 -4.96
C ILE A 160 -6.90 13.11 -6.03
N ALA A 161 -7.47 13.30 -7.21
CA ALA A 161 -7.18 12.48 -8.40
C ALA A 161 -6.80 13.39 -9.58
N PRO A 162 -6.13 12.86 -10.61
CA PRO A 162 -5.89 13.60 -11.83
C PRO A 162 -7.22 14.08 -12.46
N PRO A 163 -7.27 15.31 -13.00
CA PRO A 163 -8.50 15.93 -13.50
C PRO A 163 -9.28 15.09 -14.51
N GLU A 164 -8.59 14.35 -15.36
CA GLU A 164 -9.16 13.46 -16.38
C GLU A 164 -10.00 12.31 -15.77
N PHE A 165 -9.74 11.91 -14.52
CA PHE A 165 -10.52 10.89 -13.81
C PHE A 165 -11.64 11.47 -12.93
N MET A 166 -11.69 12.79 -12.77
CA MET A 166 -12.71 13.48 -11.98
C MET A 166 -14.01 13.74 -12.77
N GLY A 167 -13.98 13.60 -14.10
CA GLY A 167 -15.08 13.96 -14.98
C GLY A 167 -16.36 13.17 -14.74
N GLY A 168 -17.49 13.88 -14.61
CA GLY A 168 -18.84 13.30 -14.57
C GLY A 168 -19.28 12.68 -13.24
N ARG A 169 -18.43 12.68 -12.21
CA ARG A 169 -18.76 12.16 -10.88
C ARG A 169 -18.93 13.29 -9.88
N SER A 170 -20.10 13.36 -9.26
CA SER A 170 -20.37 14.28 -8.16
C SER A 170 -20.70 13.48 -6.89
N ARG A 171 -20.56 14.11 -5.72
CA ARG A 171 -20.96 13.51 -4.44
C ARG A 171 -22.42 13.03 -4.45
N GLY A 172 -23.29 13.64 -5.26
CA GLY A 172 -24.70 13.28 -5.40
C GLY A 172 -24.98 12.09 -6.33
N SER A 173 -23.99 11.65 -7.13
CA SER A 173 -24.16 10.53 -8.08
C SER A 173 -23.74 9.17 -7.50
N VAL A 174 -23.30 9.11 -6.24
CA VAL A 174 -22.89 7.86 -5.60
C VAL A 174 -24.10 7.19 -4.94
N GLU A 175 -24.45 6.00 -5.42
CA GLU A 175 -25.45 5.14 -4.77
C GLU A 175 -24.78 4.38 -3.61
N PHE A 176 -25.30 4.58 -2.41
CA PHE A 176 -24.81 3.89 -1.22
C PHE A 176 -25.57 2.59 -1.01
N ARG A 177 -24.89 1.60 -0.44
CA ARG A 177 -25.57 0.38 0.02
C ARG A 177 -26.60 0.70 1.10
N GLN A 178 -27.67 -0.09 1.19
CA GLN A 178 -28.79 0.15 2.12
C GLN A 178 -28.38 0.22 3.61
N ASN A 179 -27.28 -0.42 3.97
CA ASN A 179 -26.76 -0.43 5.34
C ASN A 179 -25.86 0.76 5.68
N VAL A 180 -25.64 1.70 4.77
CA VAL A 180 -24.86 2.91 5.04
C VAL A 180 -25.71 3.89 5.84
N PRO A 181 -25.28 4.30 7.04
CA PRO A 181 -26.00 5.29 7.83
C PRO A 181 -26.04 6.65 7.12
N SER A 182 -27.00 7.48 7.49
CA SER A 182 -27.38 8.70 6.78
C SER A 182 -26.22 9.46 6.10
N LEU A 183 -26.43 9.87 4.87
CA LEU A 183 -25.50 10.62 4.01
C LEU A 183 -24.79 11.78 4.72
N GLN A 184 -25.39 12.39 5.74
CA GLN A 184 -24.80 13.50 6.48
C GLN A 184 -23.54 13.06 7.25
N LYS A 185 -23.59 11.91 7.94
CA LYS A 185 -22.43 11.39 8.71
C LYS A 185 -21.26 10.96 7.82
N VAL A 186 -21.54 10.57 6.58
CA VAL A 186 -20.49 10.23 5.60
C VAL A 186 -19.89 11.51 5.00
N ARG A 187 -20.71 12.55 4.79
CA ARG A 187 -20.25 13.86 4.30
C ARG A 187 -19.37 14.60 5.30
N ASP A 188 -19.72 14.54 6.59
CA ASP A 188 -18.99 15.23 7.66
C ASP A 188 -17.58 14.63 7.93
N ARG A 189 -17.33 13.39 7.49
CA ARG A 189 -16.00 12.74 7.54
C ARG A 189 -15.15 12.96 6.30
N ALA A 190 -15.73 13.51 5.23
CA ALA A 190 -15.06 13.75 3.95
C ALA A 190 -14.83 15.25 3.68
N ALA A 191 -15.10 16.10 4.67
CA ALA A 191 -14.79 17.53 4.71
C ALA A 191 -13.57 17.77 5.58
#